data_c32960eed9c28142cd39c58a8b9449c2
#
_entry.id   c32960eed9c28142cd39c58a8b9449c2
#
_cell.length_a   1.000
_cell.length_b   1.000
_cell.length_c   1.000
_cell.angle_alpha   90.00
_cell.angle_beta   90.00
_cell.angle_gamma   90.00
#
_symmetry.space_group_name_H-M   'P 1'
#
loop_
_entity.id
_entity.type
_entity.pdbx_description
1 polymer ?
#
loop_
_entity_poly.entity_id
_entity_poly.type
_entity_poly.pdbx_seq_one_letter_code
_entity_poly.pdbx_strand_id
1 'polypeptide(L)'
;MISADLRDKYSMNGVVQIYEKYLSRGSDRVYHHYSYELVENFINYAKAKDKDHFLGTDGWSYDRRESKNYYPETDIWLYEALEKHPISGKELLIIGSEEPYYEGIAINAGANVTMVEYQKVTSAHPRLNTMTADEFNENNRLFDGAISISSVEHSGLGRYGDPLDPDGDLKAMKALAGRLRKDGLCYLAVPIGIDQILWNAHRVYGRARLPLLIRGFEIVDSFGLVDSDFDVDEHKKRVNGNIPHRQGVSGGAHQPILVLRKANQE
;
A
#
# COMPACT_ATOMS: atom_id res chain seq x y z
N MET A 1 7.20 9.17 -22.87
CA MET A 1 8.62 8.99 -22.43
C MET A 1 8.93 10.06 -21.40
N ILE A 2 9.66 9.70 -20.35
CA ILE A 2 10.15 10.65 -19.33
C ILE A 2 11.22 11.52 -19.97
N SER A 3 11.24 12.84 -19.69
CA SER A 3 12.37 13.71 -20.09
C SER A 3 13.67 13.25 -19.42
N ALA A 4 14.82 13.52 -20.04
CA ALA A 4 16.12 13.10 -19.49
C ALA A 4 16.34 13.65 -18.06
N ASP A 5 16.03 14.93 -17.85
CA ASP A 5 16.15 15.59 -16.53
C ASP A 5 15.28 14.92 -15.43
N LEU A 6 14.05 14.56 -15.76
CA LEU A 6 13.19 13.81 -14.83
C LEU A 6 13.69 12.39 -14.62
N ARG A 7 14.26 11.74 -15.66
CA ARG A 7 14.81 10.39 -15.54
C ARG A 7 15.95 10.33 -14.52
N ASP A 8 16.84 11.31 -14.54
CA ASP A 8 17.94 11.38 -13.57
C ASP A 8 17.44 11.53 -12.14
N LYS A 9 16.42 12.36 -11.92
CA LYS A 9 15.79 12.51 -10.61
C LYS A 9 15.10 11.23 -10.14
N TYR A 10 14.30 10.58 -10.98
CA TYR A 10 13.66 9.32 -10.65
C TYR A 10 14.64 8.19 -10.37
N SER A 11 15.75 8.14 -11.13
CA SER A 11 16.79 7.14 -10.93
C SER A 11 17.72 7.44 -9.76
N MET A 12 17.54 8.53 -9.04
CA MET A 12 18.47 8.98 -8.01
C MET A 12 19.90 9.05 -8.55
N ASN A 13 20.07 9.70 -9.72
CA ASN A 13 21.33 9.78 -10.48
C ASN A 13 21.93 8.39 -10.82
N GLY A 14 21.09 7.45 -11.21
CA GLY A 14 21.49 6.13 -11.67
C GLY A 14 21.58 5.04 -10.59
N VAL A 15 21.29 5.37 -9.32
CA VAL A 15 21.24 4.37 -8.22
C VAL A 15 20.04 3.44 -8.37
N VAL A 16 18.91 3.97 -8.82
CA VAL A 16 17.65 3.23 -9.02
C VAL A 16 17.46 2.94 -10.51
N GLN A 17 17.29 1.68 -10.87
CA GLN A 17 17.07 1.29 -12.25
C GLN A 17 15.65 1.57 -12.70
N ILE A 18 15.48 2.15 -13.92
CA ILE A 18 14.17 2.40 -14.50
C ILE A 18 13.95 1.45 -15.67
N TYR A 19 12.91 0.63 -15.56
CA TYR A 19 12.41 -0.25 -16.63
C TYR A 19 11.15 0.36 -17.22
N GLU A 20 11.12 0.52 -18.53
CA GLU A 20 9.95 1.08 -19.19
C GLU A 20 8.85 0.04 -19.33
N LYS A 21 7.78 0.25 -18.60
CA LYS A 21 6.56 -0.54 -18.67
C LYS A 21 5.37 0.38 -18.50
N TYR A 22 4.91 0.94 -19.59
CA TYR A 22 3.79 1.85 -19.59
C TYR A 22 2.48 1.09 -19.35
N LEU A 23 1.78 1.41 -18.25
CA LEU A 23 0.44 0.96 -18.00
C LEU A 23 -0.51 2.15 -18.13
N SER A 24 -1.20 2.25 -19.26
CA SER A 24 -2.33 3.16 -19.36
C SER A 24 -3.51 2.49 -18.61
N ARG A 25 -3.64 2.74 -17.34
CA ARG A 25 -4.90 2.51 -16.66
C ARG A 25 -5.48 3.86 -16.35
N GLY A 26 -6.46 4.22 -17.16
CA GLY A 26 -7.39 5.26 -16.77
C GLY A 26 -8.08 4.88 -15.45
N SER A 27 -8.62 5.87 -14.83
CA SER A 27 -9.42 5.89 -13.62
C SER A 27 -10.67 4.99 -13.60
N ASP A 28 -10.82 4.07 -14.54
CA ASP A 28 -12.06 3.36 -14.84
C ASP A 28 -12.44 2.27 -13.83
N ARG A 29 -11.66 2.11 -12.75
CA ARG A 29 -11.88 1.05 -11.76
C ARG A 29 -12.19 1.53 -10.35
N VAL A 30 -12.17 2.82 -10.09
CA VAL A 30 -12.50 3.34 -8.76
C VAL A 30 -14.02 3.43 -8.65
N TYR A 31 -14.59 2.73 -7.67
CA TYR A 31 -15.98 2.92 -7.33
C TYR A 31 -16.17 4.35 -6.78
N HIS A 32 -16.96 5.16 -7.44
CA HIS A 32 -17.26 6.52 -6.98
C HIS A 32 -18.19 6.57 -5.76
N HIS A 33 -18.80 5.44 -5.43
CA HIS A 33 -19.70 5.32 -4.28
C HIS A 33 -19.62 3.93 -3.66
N TYR A 34 -19.34 3.88 -2.36
CA TYR A 34 -19.39 2.67 -1.54
C TYR A 34 -20.76 2.61 -0.84
N SER A 35 -21.65 1.77 -1.35
CA SER A 35 -22.94 1.54 -0.69
C SER A 35 -22.74 0.87 0.68
N TYR A 36 -23.74 0.96 1.55
CA TYR A 36 -23.72 0.28 2.85
C TYR A 36 -23.48 -1.23 2.68
N GLU A 37 -24.23 -1.86 1.76
CA GLU A 37 -24.14 -3.29 1.48
C GLU A 37 -22.77 -3.71 0.95
N LEU A 38 -22.16 -2.88 0.09
CA LEU A 38 -20.80 -3.16 -0.43
C LEU A 38 -19.80 -3.23 0.72
N VAL A 39 -19.80 -2.24 1.61
CA VAL A 39 -18.87 -2.20 2.76
C VAL A 39 -19.16 -3.35 3.72
N GLU A 40 -20.43 -3.64 4.04
CA GLU A 40 -20.81 -4.77 4.88
C GLU A 40 -20.39 -6.13 4.29
N ASN A 41 -20.41 -6.28 2.97
CA ASN A 41 -19.91 -7.49 2.31
C ASN A 41 -18.42 -7.70 2.57
N PHE A 42 -17.60 -6.64 2.50
CA PHE A 42 -16.18 -6.73 2.83
C PHE A 42 -15.92 -6.93 4.33
N ILE A 43 -16.73 -6.33 5.21
CA ILE A 43 -16.68 -6.61 6.66
C ILE A 43 -17.00 -8.07 6.95
N ASN A 44 -18.04 -8.61 6.33
CA ASN A 44 -18.44 -10.01 6.50
C ASN A 44 -17.38 -10.96 5.92
N TYR A 45 -16.77 -10.61 4.81
CA TYR A 45 -15.62 -11.31 4.26
C TYR A 45 -14.45 -11.32 5.25
N ALA A 46 -14.13 -10.19 5.86
CA ALA A 46 -13.10 -10.11 6.88
C ALA A 46 -13.41 -10.92 8.14
N LYS A 47 -14.69 -11.05 8.53
CA LYS A 47 -15.16 -11.90 9.66
C LYS A 47 -15.03 -13.38 9.36
N ALA A 48 -15.36 -13.80 8.12
CA ALA A 48 -15.33 -15.19 7.71
C ALA A 48 -13.91 -15.74 7.52
N LYS A 49 -12.91 -14.93 7.80
CA LYS A 49 -11.54 -15.17 7.46
C LYS A 49 -10.89 -16.25 8.30
N ASP A 50 -10.75 -17.42 7.71
CA ASP A 50 -9.88 -18.48 8.15
C ASP A 50 -8.48 -18.26 7.55
N LYS A 51 -7.42 -18.38 8.35
CA LYS A 51 -6.03 -18.30 7.85
C LYS A 51 -5.80 -19.32 6.73
N ASP A 52 -6.47 -20.46 6.77
CA ASP A 52 -6.40 -21.50 5.73
C ASP A 52 -7.05 -21.10 4.40
N HIS A 53 -7.98 -20.16 4.41
CA HIS A 53 -8.64 -19.65 3.21
C HIS A 53 -7.69 -18.87 2.28
N PHE A 54 -6.61 -18.29 2.82
CA PHE A 54 -5.63 -17.56 2.02
C PHE A 54 -4.63 -18.46 1.33
N LEU A 55 -4.29 -19.57 1.97
CA LEU A 55 -3.26 -20.47 1.47
C LEU A 55 -3.77 -21.44 0.40
N GLY A 56 -5.06 -21.39 0.06
CA GLY A 56 -5.71 -22.25 -0.93
C GLY A 56 -5.09 -23.65 -1.00
N THR A 57 -5.82 -24.69 -0.71
CA THR A 57 -5.29 -26.08 -0.69
C THR A 57 -4.66 -26.54 -2.02
N ASP A 58 -4.75 -25.73 -3.07
CA ASP A 58 -4.37 -26.07 -4.44
C ASP A 58 -3.24 -25.24 -5.01
N GLY A 59 -2.47 -24.52 -4.18
CA GLY A 59 -1.30 -23.76 -4.66
C GLY A 59 -1.64 -22.82 -5.82
N TRP A 60 -2.01 -21.58 -5.49
CA TRP A 60 -1.93 -20.46 -6.44
C TRP A 60 -2.84 -20.42 -7.66
N SER A 61 -4.10 -20.78 -7.56
CA SER A 61 -5.05 -20.33 -8.58
C SER A 61 -5.55 -18.92 -8.27
N TYR A 62 -4.80 -17.93 -8.75
CA TYR A 62 -5.19 -16.53 -8.68
C TYR A 62 -6.17 -16.21 -9.82
N ASP A 63 -7.41 -16.63 -9.69
CA ASP A 63 -8.49 -16.03 -10.49
C ASP A 63 -9.05 -14.84 -9.68
N ARG A 64 -8.72 -13.62 -10.09
CA ARG A 64 -9.24 -12.38 -9.51
C ARG A 64 -10.78 -12.33 -9.45
N ARG A 65 -11.46 -13.16 -10.24
CA ARG A 65 -12.93 -13.24 -10.28
C ARG A 65 -13.50 -14.13 -9.17
N GLU A 66 -12.69 -15.04 -8.62
CA GLU A 66 -13.10 -15.98 -7.58
C GLU A 66 -12.38 -15.72 -6.25
N SER A 67 -11.14 -15.24 -6.27
CA SER A 67 -10.37 -14.87 -5.08
C SER A 67 -10.58 -13.39 -4.75
N LYS A 68 -11.16 -13.12 -3.58
CA LYS A 68 -11.30 -11.76 -3.04
C LYS A 68 -10.02 -11.25 -2.36
N ASN A 69 -8.92 -11.97 -2.46
CA ASN A 69 -7.65 -11.59 -1.85
C ASN A 69 -6.80 -10.82 -2.85
N TYR A 70 -6.45 -9.58 -2.51
CA TYR A 70 -5.60 -8.74 -3.36
C TYR A 70 -4.15 -9.20 -3.34
N TYR A 71 -3.63 -9.47 -2.14
CA TYR A 71 -2.25 -9.87 -1.88
C TYR A 71 -2.25 -10.91 -0.75
N PRO A 72 -2.41 -12.21 -1.06
CA PRO A 72 -2.67 -13.25 -0.06
C PRO A 72 -1.69 -13.26 1.12
N GLU A 73 -0.37 -13.21 0.84
CA GLU A 73 0.64 -13.20 1.91
C GLU A 73 0.61 -11.90 2.72
N THR A 74 0.52 -10.74 2.05
CA THR A 74 0.43 -9.42 2.68
C THR A 74 -0.81 -9.34 3.58
N ASP A 75 -1.92 -9.90 3.13
CA ASP A 75 -3.16 -9.91 3.89
C ASP A 75 -3.03 -10.75 5.18
N ILE A 76 -2.39 -11.92 5.12
CA ILE A 76 -2.06 -12.72 6.31
C ILE A 76 -1.22 -11.91 7.28
N TRP A 77 -0.15 -11.31 6.80
CA TRP A 77 0.75 -10.48 7.62
C TRP A 77 0.05 -9.25 8.19
N LEU A 78 -0.89 -8.66 7.46
CA LEU A 78 -1.71 -7.56 8.01
C LEU A 78 -2.56 -8.03 9.19
N TYR A 79 -3.18 -9.21 9.11
CA TYR A 79 -3.96 -9.73 10.24
C TYR A 79 -3.07 -10.04 11.45
N GLU A 80 -1.91 -10.65 11.25
CA GLU A 80 -0.94 -10.90 12.30
C GLU A 80 -0.48 -9.59 12.95
N ALA A 81 -0.24 -8.56 12.14
CA ALA A 81 0.12 -7.23 12.61
C ALA A 81 -1.02 -6.58 13.43
N LEU A 82 -2.28 -6.69 12.97
CA LEU A 82 -3.43 -6.15 13.68
C LEU A 82 -3.77 -6.93 14.98
N GLU A 83 -3.47 -8.22 15.04
CA GLU A 83 -3.58 -9.01 16.25
C GLU A 83 -2.58 -8.56 17.32
N LYS A 84 -1.31 -8.32 16.91
CA LYS A 84 -0.25 -7.89 17.82
C LYS A 84 -0.34 -6.42 18.20
N HIS A 85 -0.81 -5.58 17.27
CA HIS A 85 -0.96 -4.14 17.42
C HIS A 85 -2.42 -3.72 17.15
N PRO A 86 -3.35 -3.92 18.10
CA PRO A 86 -4.78 -3.77 17.85
C PRO A 86 -5.21 -2.33 17.57
N ILE A 87 -6.22 -2.22 16.69
CA ILE A 87 -6.77 -0.95 16.20
C ILE A 87 -8.21 -0.68 16.67
N SER A 88 -8.76 -1.52 17.53
CA SER A 88 -10.13 -1.36 18.03
C SER A 88 -10.35 -0.01 18.72
N GLY A 89 -11.43 0.68 18.34
CA GLY A 89 -11.78 2.01 18.85
C GLY A 89 -10.95 3.16 18.29
N LYS A 90 -10.00 2.90 17.39
CA LYS A 90 -9.11 3.91 16.81
C LYS A 90 -9.72 4.58 15.58
N GLU A 91 -9.32 5.85 15.37
CA GLU A 91 -9.55 6.60 14.13
C GLU A 91 -8.39 6.32 13.17
N LEU A 92 -8.66 5.60 12.08
CA LEU A 92 -7.65 5.20 11.11
C LEU A 92 -7.77 5.93 9.78
N LEU A 93 -6.61 6.16 9.18
CA LEU A 93 -6.46 6.64 7.82
C LEU A 93 -6.13 5.43 6.91
N ILE A 94 -6.80 5.30 5.77
CA ILE A 94 -6.42 4.35 4.71
C ILE A 94 -6.07 5.14 3.45
N ILE A 95 -4.88 4.87 2.88
CA ILE A 95 -4.38 5.56 1.70
C ILE A 95 -4.51 4.66 0.48
N GLY A 96 -5.37 5.06 -0.44
CA GLY A 96 -5.58 4.44 -1.73
C GLY A 96 -6.34 3.11 -1.66
N SER A 97 -7.53 3.07 -2.25
CA SER A 97 -8.37 1.87 -2.30
C SER A 97 -9.20 1.87 -3.57
N GLU A 98 -9.06 0.85 -4.40
CA GLU A 98 -9.95 0.64 -5.55
C GLU A 98 -11.33 0.13 -5.10
N GLU A 99 -11.38 -0.67 -4.04
CA GLU A 99 -12.58 -1.26 -3.39
C GLU A 99 -12.39 -1.19 -1.87
N PRO A 100 -13.45 -1.19 -1.06
CA PRO A 100 -13.34 -1.04 0.40
C PRO A 100 -12.89 -2.32 1.11
N TYR A 101 -11.85 -2.98 0.59
CA TYR A 101 -11.31 -4.24 1.09
C TYR A 101 -10.57 -4.06 2.42
N TYR A 102 -9.57 -3.18 2.46
CA TYR A 102 -8.80 -2.90 3.68
C TYR A 102 -9.63 -2.12 4.69
N GLU A 103 -10.59 -1.31 4.21
CA GLU A 103 -11.59 -0.65 5.04
C GLU A 103 -12.47 -1.68 5.77
N GLY A 104 -12.93 -2.71 5.07
CA GLY A 104 -13.69 -3.82 5.66
C GLY A 104 -12.90 -4.55 6.74
N ILE A 105 -11.62 -4.82 6.51
CA ILE A 105 -10.70 -5.42 7.51
C ILE A 105 -10.57 -4.52 8.73
N ALA A 106 -10.30 -3.23 8.54
CA ALA A 106 -10.09 -2.29 9.63
C ALA A 106 -11.38 -2.06 10.45
N ILE A 107 -12.54 -1.97 9.78
CA ILE A 107 -13.84 -1.84 10.44
C ILE A 107 -14.18 -3.11 11.23
N ASN A 108 -13.91 -4.30 10.67
CA ASN A 108 -14.08 -5.57 11.38
C ASN A 108 -13.19 -5.66 12.62
N ALA A 109 -11.96 -5.15 12.55
CA ALA A 109 -11.05 -5.05 13.68
C ALA A 109 -11.42 -3.95 14.70
N GLY A 110 -12.53 -3.25 14.49
CA GLY A 110 -13.09 -2.29 15.45
C GLY A 110 -12.76 -0.81 15.19
N ALA A 111 -12.05 -0.46 14.14
CA ALA A 111 -11.67 0.94 13.86
C ALA A 111 -12.78 1.74 13.18
N ASN A 112 -12.75 3.07 13.32
CA ASN A 112 -13.42 4.01 12.42
C ASN A 112 -12.43 4.43 11.34
N VAL A 113 -12.87 4.45 10.09
CA VAL A 113 -11.97 4.62 8.95
C VAL A 113 -12.25 5.92 8.21
N THR A 114 -11.18 6.60 7.80
CA THR A 114 -11.22 7.64 6.78
C THR A 114 -10.31 7.21 5.63
N MET A 115 -10.89 7.00 4.46
CA MET A 115 -10.16 6.65 3.24
C MET A 115 -9.78 7.90 2.47
N VAL A 116 -8.57 7.95 1.92
CA VAL A 116 -8.07 9.00 1.05
C VAL A 116 -7.79 8.46 -0.34
N GLU A 117 -8.36 9.11 -1.35
CA GLU A 117 -8.19 8.76 -2.75
C GLU A 117 -8.00 10.03 -3.61
N TYR A 118 -7.36 9.90 -4.78
CA TYR A 118 -7.24 11.01 -5.73
C TYR A 118 -8.60 11.42 -6.29
N GLN A 119 -9.43 10.45 -6.61
CA GLN A 119 -10.78 10.70 -7.10
C GLN A 119 -11.78 10.83 -5.95
N LYS A 120 -12.84 11.61 -6.17
CA LYS A 120 -13.87 11.74 -5.17
C LYS A 120 -14.70 10.47 -5.08
N VAL A 121 -14.61 9.84 -3.91
CA VAL A 121 -15.43 8.69 -3.51
C VAL A 121 -16.38 9.14 -2.40
N THR A 122 -17.57 8.53 -2.33
CA THR A 122 -18.52 8.73 -1.23
C THR A 122 -18.81 7.40 -0.57
N SER A 123 -19.21 7.40 0.70
CA SER A 123 -19.63 6.19 1.41
C SER A 123 -20.95 6.38 2.12
N ALA A 124 -21.80 5.36 2.10
CA ALA A 124 -23.04 5.30 2.88
C ALA A 124 -22.84 4.57 4.23
N HIS A 125 -21.67 4.02 4.50
CA HIS A 125 -21.40 3.27 5.73
C HIS A 125 -20.99 4.21 6.87
N PRO A 126 -21.59 4.14 8.09
CA PRO A 126 -21.37 5.10 9.16
C PRO A 126 -19.96 5.12 9.75
N ARG A 127 -19.20 4.03 9.59
CA ARG A 127 -17.81 3.91 10.06
C ARG A 127 -16.77 4.13 8.97
N LEU A 128 -17.18 4.54 7.76
CA LEU A 128 -16.29 4.82 6.65
C LEU A 128 -16.51 6.23 6.11
N ASN A 129 -15.60 7.12 6.43
CA ASN A 129 -15.51 8.45 5.83
C ASN A 129 -14.56 8.42 4.62
N THR A 130 -14.70 9.38 3.73
CA THR A 130 -13.87 9.52 2.54
C THR A 130 -13.36 10.95 2.40
N MET A 131 -12.16 11.11 1.87
CA MET A 131 -11.52 12.39 1.53
C MET A 131 -10.83 12.27 0.18
N THR A 132 -10.76 13.37 -0.56
CA THR A 132 -9.80 13.47 -1.67
C THR A 132 -8.40 13.75 -1.14
N ALA A 133 -7.36 13.54 -1.98
CA ALA A 133 -5.99 13.89 -1.64
C ALA A 133 -5.83 15.39 -1.33
N ASP A 134 -6.57 16.25 -2.03
CA ASP A 134 -6.56 17.70 -1.77
C ASP A 134 -7.21 18.01 -0.42
N GLU A 135 -8.39 17.47 -0.13
CA GLU A 135 -9.05 17.61 1.18
C GLU A 135 -8.17 17.10 2.33
N PHE A 136 -7.43 16.00 2.11
CA PHE A 136 -6.47 15.47 3.08
C PHE A 136 -5.30 16.44 3.32
N ASN A 137 -4.76 17.05 2.26
CA ASN A 137 -3.65 18.00 2.38
C ASN A 137 -4.06 19.28 3.12
N GLU A 138 -5.28 19.75 2.92
CA GLU A 138 -5.84 20.94 3.56
C GLU A 138 -6.35 20.66 4.99
N ASN A 139 -6.67 19.43 5.32
CA ASN A 139 -7.25 19.03 6.60
C ASN A 139 -6.17 18.87 7.68
N ASN A 140 -6.45 19.34 8.89
CA ASN A 140 -5.55 19.23 10.04
C ASN A 140 -5.95 18.12 11.03
N ARG A 141 -6.92 17.26 10.67
CA ARG A 141 -7.35 16.14 11.50
C ARG A 141 -6.19 15.17 11.74
N LEU A 142 -6.07 14.72 12.99
CA LEU A 142 -5.08 13.72 13.39
C LEU A 142 -5.76 12.36 13.59
N PHE A 143 -5.03 11.31 13.23
CA PHE A 143 -5.46 9.93 13.30
C PHE A 143 -4.60 9.12 14.29
N ASP A 144 -5.17 8.06 14.84
CA ASP A 144 -4.46 7.16 15.77
C ASP A 144 -3.53 6.19 15.04
N GLY A 145 -3.79 5.99 13.75
CA GLY A 145 -2.96 5.15 12.89
C GLY A 145 -3.34 5.27 11.42
N ALA A 146 -2.59 4.56 10.59
CA ALA A 146 -2.84 4.47 9.15
C ALA A 146 -2.57 3.08 8.61
N ILE A 147 -3.25 2.72 7.52
CA ILE A 147 -2.96 1.54 6.68
C ILE A 147 -2.69 2.04 5.26
N SER A 148 -1.61 1.57 4.66
CA SER A 148 -1.29 1.82 3.26
C SER A 148 -0.71 0.56 2.64
N ILE A 149 -1.49 -0.10 1.81
CA ILE A 149 -1.13 -1.36 1.17
C ILE A 149 -1.10 -1.16 -0.34
N SER A 150 0.08 -1.34 -0.94
CA SER A 150 0.29 -1.24 -2.39
C SER A 150 -0.28 0.06 -3.00
N SER A 151 0.02 1.19 -2.36
CA SER A 151 -0.53 2.49 -2.74
C SER A 151 0.56 3.54 -2.96
N VAL A 152 1.36 3.85 -1.93
CA VAL A 152 2.32 4.98 -2.00
C VAL A 152 3.41 4.81 -3.05
N GLU A 153 3.72 3.58 -3.45
CA GLU A 153 4.71 3.29 -4.50
C GLU A 153 4.32 3.83 -5.88
N HIS A 154 3.06 4.14 -6.07
CA HIS A 154 2.54 4.72 -7.32
C HIS A 154 2.64 6.24 -7.36
N SER A 155 2.70 6.90 -6.20
CA SER A 155 2.64 8.35 -6.08
C SER A 155 3.75 9.05 -6.86
N GLY A 156 3.38 10.02 -7.69
CA GLY A 156 4.29 10.78 -8.52
C GLY A 156 4.68 10.11 -9.84
N LEU A 157 4.09 8.94 -10.19
CA LEU A 157 4.35 8.26 -11.47
C LEU A 157 3.33 8.60 -12.57
N GLY A 158 2.30 9.39 -12.27
CA GLY A 158 1.26 9.81 -13.20
C GLY A 158 0.31 8.70 -13.65
N ARG A 159 0.34 7.53 -12.99
CA ARG A 159 -0.48 6.37 -13.38
C ARG A 159 -1.96 6.57 -13.14
N TYR A 160 -2.30 7.26 -12.08
CA TYR A 160 -3.68 7.50 -11.62
C TYR A 160 -4.12 8.96 -11.80
N GLY A 161 -3.42 9.71 -12.66
CA GLY A 161 -3.67 11.13 -12.90
C GLY A 161 -2.94 12.06 -11.94
N ASP A 162 -2.11 11.52 -11.07
CA ASP A 162 -1.23 12.23 -10.17
C ASP A 162 -0.12 12.98 -10.94
N PRO A 163 0.34 14.15 -10.47
CA PRO A 163 1.45 14.87 -11.08
C PRO A 163 2.74 14.04 -11.08
N LEU A 164 3.55 14.18 -12.13
CA LEU A 164 4.88 13.56 -12.16
C LEU A 164 5.78 14.21 -11.10
N ASP A 165 6.17 13.44 -10.12
CA ASP A 165 7.03 13.89 -9.02
C ASP A 165 7.97 12.76 -8.60
N PRO A 166 9.30 12.88 -8.80
CA PRO A 166 10.27 11.88 -8.37
C PRO A 166 10.19 11.51 -6.89
N ASP A 167 9.77 12.45 -6.05
CA ASP A 167 9.64 12.29 -4.60
C ASP A 167 8.19 12.19 -4.12
N GLY A 168 7.25 11.89 -5.02
CA GLY A 168 5.83 11.82 -4.72
C GLY A 168 5.50 10.83 -3.59
N ASP A 169 6.15 9.67 -3.59
CA ASP A 169 6.03 8.66 -2.52
C ASP A 169 6.58 9.15 -1.17
N LEU A 170 7.73 9.85 -1.18
CA LEU A 170 8.34 10.42 0.03
C LEU A 170 7.45 11.53 0.61
N LYS A 171 6.88 12.37 -0.26
CA LYS A 171 5.95 13.42 0.14
C LYS A 171 4.65 12.84 0.70
N ALA A 172 4.12 11.78 0.10
CA ALA A 172 2.94 11.08 0.60
C ALA A 172 3.17 10.53 2.01
N MET A 173 4.30 9.84 2.25
CA MET A 173 4.65 9.33 3.57
C MET A 173 4.90 10.45 4.59
N LYS A 174 5.53 11.54 4.18
CA LYS A 174 5.71 12.72 5.04
C LYS A 174 4.38 13.36 5.42
N ALA A 175 3.45 13.50 4.48
CA ALA A 175 2.12 14.02 4.74
C ALA A 175 1.36 13.10 5.71
N LEU A 176 1.43 11.78 5.51
CA LEU A 176 0.84 10.78 6.39
C LEU A 176 1.42 10.91 7.81
N ALA A 177 2.74 10.98 7.98
CA ALA A 177 3.38 11.18 9.28
C ALA A 177 2.87 12.45 9.98
N GLY A 178 2.65 13.54 9.22
CA GLY A 178 2.09 14.79 9.72
C GLY A 178 0.66 14.67 10.25
N ARG A 179 -0.08 13.66 9.83
CA ARG A 179 -1.48 13.41 10.23
C ARG A 179 -1.62 12.34 11.30
N LEU A 180 -0.56 11.69 11.73
CA LEU A 180 -0.61 10.76 12.86
C LEU A 180 -0.43 11.49 14.18
N ARG A 181 -1.20 11.08 15.19
CA ARG A 181 -0.96 11.47 16.59
C ARG A 181 0.40 10.97 17.06
N LYS A 182 0.86 11.49 18.19
CA LYS A 182 2.04 10.95 18.88
C LYS A 182 1.82 9.43 19.08
N ASP A 183 2.87 8.66 18.84
CA ASP A 183 2.87 7.18 18.93
C ASP A 183 1.88 6.47 17.99
N GLY A 184 1.29 7.20 17.02
CA GLY A 184 0.44 6.64 15.99
C GLY A 184 1.19 5.64 15.11
N LEU A 185 0.53 4.50 14.78
CA LEU A 185 1.11 3.42 13.98
C LEU A 185 0.67 3.52 12.53
N CYS A 186 1.59 3.24 11.61
CA CYS A 186 1.31 3.03 10.20
C CYS A 186 1.64 1.59 9.82
N TYR A 187 0.66 0.87 9.28
CA TYR A 187 0.81 -0.47 8.69
C TYR A 187 1.07 -0.27 7.20
N LEU A 188 2.32 -0.36 6.81
CA LEU A 188 2.77 -0.10 5.44
C LEU A 188 3.14 -1.39 4.75
N ALA A 189 2.59 -1.64 3.56
CA ALA A 189 3.10 -2.62 2.62
C ALA A 189 3.38 -1.97 1.28
N VAL A 190 4.60 -2.14 0.82
CA VAL A 190 5.08 -1.71 -0.50
C VAL A 190 5.95 -2.82 -1.11
N PRO A 191 6.10 -2.87 -2.44
CA PRO A 191 7.02 -3.82 -3.06
C PRO A 191 8.44 -3.68 -2.53
N ILE A 192 8.97 -4.73 -1.90
CA ILE A 192 10.34 -4.79 -1.36
C ILE A 192 11.22 -5.65 -2.28
N GLY A 193 12.47 -5.22 -2.48
CA GLY A 193 13.44 -5.93 -3.30
C GLY A 193 14.67 -5.09 -3.63
N ILE A 194 15.16 -5.19 -4.85
CA ILE A 194 16.21 -4.31 -5.36
C ILE A 194 15.56 -3.01 -5.87
N ASP A 195 16.15 -1.88 -5.49
CA ASP A 195 15.66 -0.56 -5.88
C ASP A 195 15.46 -0.44 -7.39
N GLN A 196 14.22 -0.27 -7.82
CA GLN A 196 13.86 -0.10 -9.23
C GLN A 196 12.52 0.63 -9.39
N ILE A 197 12.32 1.17 -10.57
CA ILE A 197 11.03 1.72 -11.00
C ILE A 197 10.58 0.99 -12.26
N LEU A 198 9.38 0.44 -12.21
CA LEU A 198 8.67 -0.03 -13.38
C LEU A 198 7.80 1.12 -13.89
N TRP A 199 8.31 1.84 -14.84
CA TRP A 199 7.67 3.08 -15.31
C TRP A 199 6.44 2.77 -16.20
N ASN A 200 5.29 3.31 -15.94
CA ASN A 200 4.79 4.13 -14.83
C ASN A 200 4.01 3.29 -13.80
N ALA A 201 4.33 2.01 -13.68
CA ALA A 201 3.56 1.07 -12.85
C ALA A 201 3.72 1.32 -11.35
N HIS A 202 4.92 1.18 -10.83
CA HIS A 202 5.23 1.31 -9.40
C HIS A 202 6.75 1.33 -9.14
N ARG A 203 7.11 1.67 -7.91
CA ARG A 203 8.46 1.50 -7.36
C ARG A 203 8.60 0.17 -6.64
N VAL A 204 9.82 -0.35 -6.62
CA VAL A 204 10.26 -1.41 -5.71
C VAL A 204 11.33 -0.80 -4.82
N TYR A 205 11.23 -1.04 -3.52
CA TYR A 205 12.07 -0.41 -2.51
C TYR A 205 13.14 -1.35 -2.03
N GLY A 206 14.38 -0.92 -2.20
CA GLY A 206 15.57 -1.58 -1.73
C GLY A 206 16.28 -0.78 -0.64
N ARG A 207 17.57 -1.07 -0.48
CA ARG A 207 18.39 -0.47 0.57
C ARG A 207 18.63 1.03 0.39
N ALA A 208 18.49 1.57 -0.82
CA ALA A 208 18.67 3.00 -1.09
C ALA A 208 17.40 3.81 -0.82
N ARG A 209 16.22 3.37 -1.31
CA ARG A 209 15.00 4.17 -1.25
C ARG A 209 14.11 3.86 -0.05
N LEU A 210 14.08 2.63 0.47
CA LEU A 210 13.27 2.29 1.64
C LEU A 210 13.56 3.17 2.86
N PRO A 211 14.83 3.43 3.24
CA PRO A 211 15.12 4.32 4.37
C PRO A 211 14.65 5.77 4.16
N LEU A 212 14.58 6.22 2.90
CA LEU A 212 14.04 7.54 2.57
C LEU A 212 12.53 7.57 2.70
N LEU A 213 11.85 6.50 2.24
CA LEU A 213 10.40 6.36 2.30
C LEU A 213 9.87 6.42 3.73
N ILE A 214 10.53 5.71 4.65
CA ILE A 214 10.10 5.62 6.05
C ILE A 214 10.72 6.69 6.95
N ARG A 215 11.36 7.72 6.36
CA ARG A 215 11.94 8.81 7.15
C ARG A 215 10.89 9.52 7.99
N GLY A 216 11.15 9.67 9.30
CA GLY A 216 10.19 10.21 10.28
C GLY A 216 9.34 9.12 10.95
N PHE A 217 9.68 7.88 10.70
CA PHE A 217 9.13 6.71 11.37
C PHE A 217 10.24 5.82 11.94
N GLU A 218 9.87 5.01 12.94
CA GLU A 218 10.65 3.90 13.48
C GLU A 218 9.94 2.60 13.12
N ILE A 219 10.66 1.61 12.63
CA ILE A 219 10.11 0.25 12.47
C ILE A 219 10.01 -0.37 13.86
N VAL A 220 8.81 -0.59 14.34
CA VAL A 220 8.56 -1.23 15.64
C VAL A 220 8.29 -2.71 15.52
N ASP A 221 7.89 -3.14 14.32
CA ASP A 221 7.64 -4.55 14.00
C ASP A 221 7.62 -4.76 12.48
N SER A 222 7.77 -6.01 12.05
CA SER A 222 7.61 -6.38 10.65
C SER A 222 7.11 -7.81 10.51
N PHE A 223 6.31 -8.07 9.49
CA PHE A 223 5.74 -9.37 9.18
C PHE A 223 6.06 -9.70 7.72
N GLY A 224 6.72 -10.81 7.48
CA GLY A 224 7.12 -11.25 6.16
C GLY A 224 8.38 -10.59 5.60
N LEU A 225 9.03 -9.64 6.31
CA LEU A 225 10.30 -9.04 5.89
C LEU A 225 11.47 -9.90 6.38
N VAL A 226 12.40 -10.20 5.49
CA VAL A 226 13.66 -10.89 5.79
C VAL A 226 14.85 -10.22 5.09
N ASP A 227 16.06 -10.34 5.64
CA ASP A 227 17.24 -9.67 5.08
C ASP A 227 17.56 -10.07 3.64
N SER A 228 17.26 -11.32 3.27
CA SER A 228 17.43 -11.82 1.90
C SER A 228 16.51 -11.14 0.86
N ASP A 229 15.49 -10.40 1.28
CA ASP A 229 14.64 -9.65 0.37
C ASP A 229 15.41 -8.59 -0.42
N PHE A 230 16.51 -8.12 0.15
CA PHE A 230 17.42 -7.15 -0.48
C PHE A 230 18.60 -7.79 -1.20
N ASP A 231 18.62 -9.12 -1.33
CA ASP A 231 19.67 -9.85 -2.03
C ASP A 231 19.34 -9.93 -3.53
N VAL A 232 20.36 -9.65 -4.36
CA VAL A 232 20.21 -9.64 -5.82
C VAL A 232 19.83 -11.04 -6.35
N ASP A 233 20.38 -12.10 -5.77
CA ASP A 233 20.13 -13.46 -6.25
C ASP A 233 18.75 -13.95 -5.82
N GLU A 234 18.29 -13.62 -4.62
CA GLU A 234 16.92 -13.89 -4.18
C GLU A 234 15.90 -13.07 -4.99
N HIS A 235 16.21 -11.80 -5.24
CA HIS A 235 15.39 -10.97 -6.13
C HIS A 235 15.26 -11.59 -7.53
N LYS A 236 16.38 -12.04 -8.14
CA LYS A 236 16.36 -12.72 -9.43
C LYS A 236 15.58 -14.03 -9.39
N LYS A 237 15.65 -14.81 -8.33
CA LYS A 237 14.85 -16.03 -8.16
C LYS A 237 13.37 -15.72 -8.13
N ARG A 238 12.94 -14.68 -7.40
CA ARG A 238 11.54 -14.22 -7.37
C ARG A 238 11.06 -13.72 -8.72
N VAL A 239 11.94 -13.04 -9.47
CA VAL A 239 11.66 -12.53 -10.82
C VAL A 239 11.60 -13.64 -11.85
N ASN A 240 12.51 -14.61 -11.78
CA ASN A 240 12.66 -15.69 -12.74
C ASN A 240 11.99 -16.99 -12.28
N GLY A 241 11.74 -17.14 -10.99
CA GLY A 241 11.06 -18.30 -10.42
C GLY A 241 9.59 -18.27 -10.81
N ASN A 242 9.06 -19.48 -11.03
CA ASN A 242 7.67 -19.75 -11.32
C ASN A 242 6.70 -19.29 -10.24
N ILE A 243 6.72 -18.03 -9.87
CA ILE A 243 5.52 -17.42 -9.35
C ILE A 243 4.63 -17.23 -10.56
N PRO A 244 3.58 -18.04 -10.73
CA PRO A 244 2.69 -17.88 -11.89
C PRO A 244 1.92 -16.59 -11.67
N HIS A 245 2.48 -15.74 -12.22
CA HIS A 245 2.38 -14.64 -12.73
C HIS A 245 1.49 -13.65 -12.82
N ARG A 246 1.96 -12.67 -12.60
CA ARG A 246 1.55 -11.52 -13.43
C ARG A 246 2.65 -11.31 -14.42
N GLN A 247 2.43 -11.77 -15.65
CA GLN A 247 3.39 -11.68 -16.72
C GLN A 247 4.11 -10.33 -16.71
N GLY A 248 5.41 -10.38 -16.51
CA GLY A 248 6.31 -9.27 -16.75
C GLY A 248 6.39 -8.19 -15.69
N VAL A 249 5.95 -8.40 -14.45
CA VAL A 249 6.24 -7.49 -13.34
C VAL A 249 7.23 -8.16 -12.42
N SER A 250 8.49 -7.94 -12.71
CA SER A 250 9.55 -8.39 -11.85
C SER A 250 9.47 -7.69 -10.48
N GLY A 251 9.47 -8.44 -9.41
CA GLY A 251 9.69 -7.95 -8.06
C GLY A 251 8.56 -7.23 -7.35
N GLY A 252 7.36 -7.12 -7.95
CA GLY A 252 6.26 -6.37 -7.34
C GLY A 252 5.33 -7.15 -6.42
N ALA A 253 5.56 -8.45 -6.25
CA ALA A 253 4.63 -9.30 -5.52
C ALA A 253 4.93 -9.41 -4.02
N HIS A 254 6.18 -9.25 -3.59
CA HIS A 254 6.57 -9.36 -2.19
C HIS A 254 6.36 -8.02 -1.48
N GLN A 255 5.35 -7.97 -0.64
CA GLN A 255 4.96 -6.77 0.09
C GLN A 255 4.74 -7.10 1.57
N PRO A 256 5.83 -7.21 2.35
CA PRO A 256 5.74 -7.45 3.79
C PRO A 256 5.08 -6.26 4.48
N ILE A 257 4.47 -6.50 5.64
CA ILE A 257 3.93 -5.44 6.48
C ILE A 257 5.04 -4.88 7.37
N LEU A 258 5.27 -3.58 7.26
CA LEU A 258 6.08 -2.82 8.21
C LEU A 258 5.13 -2.10 9.17
N VAL A 259 5.26 -2.35 10.46
CA VAL A 259 4.57 -1.58 11.50
C VAL A 259 5.50 -0.43 11.90
N LEU A 260 5.12 0.76 11.50
CA LEU A 260 5.90 1.98 11.66
C LEU A 260 5.29 2.85 12.75
N ARG A 261 6.08 3.30 13.71
CA ARG A 261 5.68 4.31 14.70
C ARG A 261 6.17 5.67 14.24
N LYS A 262 5.30 6.69 14.32
CA LYS A 262 5.72 8.07 14.11
C LYS A 262 6.85 8.41 15.08
N ALA A 263 8.01 8.78 14.55
CA ALA A 263 9.14 9.23 15.36
C ALA A 263 8.81 10.53 16.08
N ASN A 264 9.24 10.65 17.32
CA ASN A 264 9.15 11.93 18.04
C ASN A 264 10.08 12.92 17.32
N GLN A 265 9.54 14.05 16.88
CA GLN A 265 10.40 15.16 16.44
C GLN A 265 11.05 15.74 17.70
N GLU A 266 12.37 15.64 17.78
CA GLU A 266 13.16 16.38 18.76
C GLU A 266 13.09 17.89 18.52
#